data_1af3a47a7e8a561a29dfe6cdc996a317
#
_entry.id   1af3a47a7e8a561a29dfe6cdc996a317
#
_cell.length_a   1.000
_cell.length_b   1.000
_cell.length_c   1.000
_cell.angle_alpha   90.00
_cell.angle_beta   90.00
_cell.angle_gamma   90.00
#
_symmetry.space_group_name_H-M   'P 1'
#
loop_
_entity.id
_entity.type
_entity.pdbx_description
1 polymer ?
#
loop_
_entity_poly.entity_id
_entity_poly.type
_entity_poly.pdbx_seq_one_letter_code
_entity_poly.pdbx_strand_id
1 'polypeptide(L)'
;MRIDDSSSNNINVYYQTKLSTGRWLPIVKDNDDYAGISGQSITGLAVTTDTGYIKYRVHVNSGWLGFIDSRNTDINDYYNGYAGNDTPVDAVEIYYYTPDDIINSSGYHYAFYRVSPVNRGYYSLQKDNYTDNGMDGYAGIFGHFIDRIQIDIR
;
A
#
# COMPACT_ATOMS: atom_id res chain seq x y z
N MET A 1 25.24 19.51 -4.78
CA MET A 1 24.77 19.22 -4.73
C MET A 1 24.27 18.90 -4.64
N ARG A 2 23.99 18.54 -4.50
CA ARG A 2 23.30 18.20 -4.49
C ARG A 2 22.63 17.69 -4.16
N ILE A 3 22.68 17.45 -3.80
CA ILE A 3 21.99 17.07 -3.49
C ILE A 3 20.91 16.91 -3.52
N ASP A 4 20.66 17.00 -3.32
CA ASP A 4 19.68 16.99 -3.27
C ASP A 4 18.58 17.30 -3.99
N ASP A 5 18.60 17.16 -4.93
CA ASP A 5 17.46 17.47 -5.78
C ASP A 5 16.47 16.37 -5.82
N SER A 6 16.90 15.17 -5.68
CA SER A 6 16.01 14.01 -5.58
C SER A 6 15.01 14.18 -4.44
N SER A 7 15.41 14.82 -3.35
CA SER A 7 14.50 15.00 -2.24
C SER A 7 13.36 15.96 -2.58
N SER A 8 13.59 16.94 -3.46
CA SER A 8 12.53 17.88 -3.85
C SER A 8 11.46 17.22 -4.70
N ASN A 9 11.77 16.10 -5.35
CA ASN A 9 10.86 15.35 -6.18
C ASN A 9 10.31 14.11 -5.49
N ASN A 10 10.69 13.89 -4.23
CA ASN A 10 10.23 12.72 -3.50
C ASN A 10 8.76 12.86 -3.14
N ILE A 11 8.05 11.82 -3.42
CA ILE A 11 6.66 11.67 -3.01
C ILE A 11 6.64 10.63 -1.91
N ASN A 12 6.13 11.01 -0.75
CA ASN A 12 6.11 10.12 0.39
C ASN A 12 4.74 9.47 0.52
N VAL A 13 4.75 8.19 0.84
CA VAL A 13 3.55 7.42 1.14
C VAL A 13 3.60 7.02 2.61
N TYR A 14 2.44 7.11 3.26
CA TYR A 14 2.26 6.78 4.68
C TYR A 14 1.19 5.71 4.77
N TYR A 15 1.44 4.68 5.55
CA TYR A 15 0.51 3.57 5.63
C TYR A 15 0.58 2.87 6.96
N GLN A 16 -0.52 2.23 7.32
CA GLN A 16 -0.64 1.47 8.56
C GLN A 16 -1.56 0.29 8.34
N THR A 17 -1.41 -0.72 9.17
CA THR A 17 -2.17 -1.96 9.07
C THR A 17 -2.90 -2.24 10.38
N LYS A 18 -4.05 -2.92 10.25
CA LYS A 18 -4.86 -3.38 11.36
C LYS A 18 -4.67 -4.88 11.51
N LEU A 19 -4.49 -5.33 12.74
CA LEU A 19 -4.35 -6.75 13.06
C LEU A 19 -5.71 -7.38 13.33
N SER A 20 -5.76 -8.71 13.36
CA SER A 20 -6.99 -9.46 13.65
C SER A 20 -7.53 -9.19 15.04
N THR A 21 -6.71 -8.69 15.96
CA THR A 21 -7.13 -8.26 17.28
C THR A 21 -7.90 -6.94 17.27
N GLY A 22 -7.95 -6.26 16.13
CA GLY A 22 -8.54 -4.92 16.01
C GLY A 22 -7.56 -3.79 16.28
N ARG A 23 -6.31 -4.10 16.60
CA ARG A 23 -5.29 -3.11 16.90
C ARG A 23 -4.69 -2.55 15.63
N TRP A 24 -4.60 -1.21 15.55
CA TRP A 24 -3.85 -0.53 14.52
C TRP A 24 -2.40 -0.36 14.94
N LEU A 25 -1.48 -0.64 14.02
CA LEU A 25 -0.06 -0.44 14.24
C LEU A 25 0.34 0.99 13.85
N PRO A 26 1.50 1.48 14.31
CA PRO A 26 1.97 2.82 13.95
C PRO A 26 2.14 2.99 12.45
N ILE A 27 1.99 4.25 11.99
CA ILE A 27 2.16 4.63 10.59
C ILE A 27 3.62 4.44 10.18
N VAL A 28 3.82 3.87 9.00
CA VAL A 28 5.13 3.66 8.36
C VAL A 28 5.23 4.61 7.17
N LYS A 29 6.43 5.10 6.90
CA LYS A 29 6.70 6.01 5.78
C LYS A 29 7.60 5.30 4.76
N ASP A 30 7.16 5.22 3.53
CA ASP A 30 7.94 4.68 2.41
C ASP A 30 8.55 3.31 2.77
N ASN A 31 9.82 3.10 2.45
CA ASN A 31 10.55 1.88 2.78
C ASN A 31 11.38 2.00 4.06
N ASP A 32 11.09 2.99 4.91
CA ASP A 32 11.80 3.14 6.19
C ASP A 32 11.59 1.91 7.08
N ASP A 33 10.44 1.26 6.95
CA ASP A 33 10.08 0.08 7.70
C ASP A 33 9.02 -0.69 6.89
N TYR A 34 8.40 -1.66 7.50
CA TYR A 34 7.23 -2.34 6.95
C TYR A 34 6.05 -2.18 7.91
N ALA A 35 4.83 -2.24 7.38
CA ALA A 35 3.63 -2.25 8.21
C ALA A 35 3.21 -3.70 8.44
N GLY A 36 2.99 -4.04 9.69
CA GLY A 36 2.60 -5.39 10.09
C GLY A 36 3.49 -5.97 11.17
N ILE A 37 3.16 -7.16 11.61
CA ILE A 37 3.95 -7.93 12.57
C ILE A 37 4.09 -9.34 12.03
N SER A 38 5.33 -9.82 11.92
CA SER A 38 5.60 -11.18 11.46
C SER A 38 4.77 -12.20 12.27
N GLY A 39 4.04 -13.03 11.56
CA GLY A 39 3.22 -14.07 12.16
C GLY A 39 1.78 -13.67 12.46
N GLN A 40 1.38 -12.40 12.27
CA GLN A 40 0.03 -11.93 12.56
C GLN A 40 -0.64 -11.41 11.30
N SER A 41 -1.77 -12.00 10.94
CA SER A 41 -2.52 -11.62 9.74
C SER A 41 -2.99 -10.17 9.79
N ILE A 42 -2.84 -9.47 8.67
CA ILE A 42 -3.38 -8.12 8.46
C ILE A 42 -4.85 -8.24 8.10
N THR A 43 -5.69 -7.41 8.70
CA THR A 43 -7.13 -7.36 8.42
C THR A 43 -7.61 -6.00 7.89
N GLY A 44 -6.71 -5.03 7.81
CA GLY A 44 -7.04 -3.71 7.28
C GLY A 44 -5.79 -2.94 6.89
N LEU A 45 -5.95 -2.02 5.94
CA LEU A 45 -4.86 -1.21 5.39
C LEU A 45 -5.38 0.21 5.16
N ALA A 46 -4.65 1.20 5.66
CA ALA A 46 -4.90 2.61 5.39
C ALA A 46 -3.66 3.22 4.76
N VAL A 47 -3.82 3.95 3.66
CA VAL A 47 -2.70 4.53 2.90
C VAL A 47 -3.03 5.96 2.54
N THR A 48 -2.03 6.85 2.60
CA THR A 48 -2.16 8.21 2.08
C THR A 48 -0.81 8.68 1.54
N THR A 49 -0.83 9.79 0.78
CA THR A 49 0.39 10.38 0.22
C THR A 49 0.40 11.88 0.54
N ASP A 50 1.59 12.47 0.57
CA ASP A 50 1.73 13.92 0.77
C ASP A 50 1.51 14.70 -0.53
N THR A 51 1.63 14.06 -1.68
CA THR A 51 1.51 14.67 -2.99
C THR A 51 0.75 13.70 -3.91
N GLY A 52 -0.20 14.22 -4.69
CA GLY A 52 -1.07 13.37 -5.49
C GLY A 52 -2.04 12.61 -4.62
N TYR A 53 -2.55 11.50 -5.13
CA TYR A 53 -3.44 10.66 -4.35
C TYR A 53 -3.31 9.20 -4.76
N ILE A 54 -3.86 8.33 -3.92
CA ILE A 54 -3.70 6.90 -4.07
C ILE A 54 -5.06 6.23 -3.91
N LYS A 55 -5.32 5.22 -4.72
CA LYS A 55 -6.48 4.34 -4.57
C LYS A 55 -5.98 2.94 -4.31
N TYR A 56 -6.65 2.26 -3.41
CA TYR A 56 -6.24 0.92 -3.04
C TYR A 56 -7.41 0.08 -2.57
N ARG A 57 -7.26 -1.22 -2.70
CA ARG A 57 -8.23 -2.19 -2.19
C ARG A 57 -7.50 -3.44 -1.75
N VAL A 58 -8.18 -4.23 -0.94
CA VAL A 58 -7.64 -5.50 -0.45
C VAL A 58 -8.57 -6.63 -0.86
N HIS A 59 -7.98 -7.81 -1.03
CA HIS A 59 -8.69 -9.06 -1.30
C HIS A 59 -8.77 -9.86 -0.01
N VAL A 60 -9.94 -10.40 0.26
CA VAL A 60 -10.21 -11.26 1.40
C VAL A 60 -10.91 -12.53 0.90
N ASN A 61 -11.25 -13.44 1.78
CA ASN A 61 -11.83 -14.72 1.38
C ASN A 61 -13.09 -14.57 0.51
N SER A 62 -13.88 -13.53 0.75
CA SER A 62 -15.12 -13.28 -0.03
C SER A 62 -14.86 -12.58 -1.36
N GLY A 63 -13.62 -12.17 -1.67
CA GLY A 63 -13.25 -11.49 -2.91
C GLY A 63 -12.65 -10.11 -2.67
N TRP A 64 -12.56 -9.32 -3.74
CA TRP A 64 -12.08 -7.95 -3.64
C TRP A 64 -13.11 -7.06 -2.93
N LEU A 65 -12.64 -6.25 -2.00
CA LEU A 65 -13.46 -5.21 -1.38
C LEU A 65 -13.36 -3.92 -2.20
N GLY A 66 -14.22 -2.94 -1.91
CA GLY A 66 -14.26 -1.70 -2.66
C GLY A 66 -12.96 -0.89 -2.52
N PHE A 67 -12.67 -0.09 -3.55
CA PHE A 67 -11.51 0.80 -3.53
C PHE A 67 -11.71 1.91 -2.49
N ILE A 68 -10.61 2.25 -1.83
CA ILE A 68 -10.50 3.41 -0.93
C ILE A 68 -9.69 4.47 -1.68
N ASP A 69 -10.15 5.71 -1.62
CA ASP A 69 -9.50 6.85 -2.25
C ASP A 69 -8.97 7.77 -1.16
N SER A 70 -7.66 8.02 -1.15
CA SER A 70 -7.02 8.78 -0.07
C SER A 70 -7.52 10.23 0.00
N ARG A 71 -8.11 10.76 -1.06
CA ARG A 71 -8.68 12.12 -1.05
C ARG A 71 -9.95 12.21 -0.21
N ASN A 72 -10.63 11.10 -0.01
CA ASN A 72 -11.94 11.05 0.64
C ASN A 72 -11.87 10.46 2.04
N THR A 73 -10.67 10.15 2.53
CA THR A 73 -10.49 9.44 3.78
C THR A 73 -9.39 10.08 4.62
N ASP A 74 -9.43 9.81 5.92
CA ASP A 74 -8.41 10.28 6.87
C ASP A 74 -7.71 9.04 7.41
N ILE A 75 -6.40 8.99 7.27
CA ILE A 75 -5.59 7.85 7.74
C ILE A 75 -5.71 7.67 9.26
N ASN A 76 -6.11 8.72 9.97
CA ASN A 76 -6.31 8.66 11.43
C ASN A 76 -7.73 8.23 11.82
N ASP A 77 -8.61 8.00 10.87
CA ASP A 77 -9.95 7.48 11.14
C ASP A 77 -9.90 5.95 11.15
N TYR A 78 -9.82 5.39 12.34
CA TYR A 78 -9.65 3.95 12.53
C TYR A 78 -10.94 3.15 12.33
N TYR A 79 -12.05 3.80 12.11
CA TYR A 79 -13.35 3.14 11.92
C TYR A 79 -13.80 3.13 10.47
N ASN A 80 -13.42 4.17 9.72
CA ASN A 80 -13.76 4.33 8.31
C ASN A 80 -12.48 4.63 7.55
N GLY A 81 -12.57 4.72 6.23
CA GLY A 81 -11.45 5.21 5.44
C GLY A 81 -10.26 4.27 5.34
N TYR A 82 -10.49 2.98 5.50
CA TYR A 82 -9.46 1.97 5.28
C TYR A 82 -10.02 0.81 4.46
N ALA A 83 -9.14 0.07 3.81
CA ALA A 83 -9.50 -1.12 3.08
C ALA A 83 -9.46 -2.32 4.02
N GLY A 84 -10.57 -3.07 4.10
CA GLY A 84 -10.65 -4.24 4.96
C GLY A 84 -12.05 -4.40 5.55
N ASN A 85 -12.32 -5.58 6.07
CA ASN A 85 -13.59 -5.91 6.73
C ASN A 85 -13.38 -6.80 7.97
N ASP A 86 -12.22 -6.65 8.61
CA ASP A 86 -11.84 -7.41 9.82
C ASP A 86 -11.59 -8.90 9.56
N THR A 87 -11.45 -9.29 8.29
CA THR A 87 -11.02 -10.66 7.94
C THR A 87 -9.62 -10.62 7.31
N PRO A 88 -8.87 -11.72 7.37
CA PRO A 88 -7.51 -11.72 6.86
C PRO A 88 -7.41 -11.36 5.39
N VAL A 89 -6.42 -10.52 5.07
CA VAL A 89 -6.12 -10.05 3.72
C VAL A 89 -5.09 -10.99 3.09
N ASP A 90 -5.28 -11.33 1.81
CA ASP A 90 -4.33 -12.16 1.07
C ASP A 90 -3.74 -11.45 -0.16
N ALA A 91 -4.31 -10.31 -0.59
CA ALA A 91 -3.77 -9.56 -1.71
C ALA A 91 -4.15 -8.09 -1.60
N VAL A 92 -3.35 -7.23 -2.23
CA VAL A 92 -3.52 -5.78 -2.20
C VAL A 92 -3.28 -5.24 -3.60
N GLU A 93 -4.15 -4.33 -4.05
CA GLU A 93 -3.98 -3.59 -5.29
C GLU A 93 -3.90 -2.11 -4.96
N ILE A 94 -2.85 -1.43 -5.46
CA ILE A 94 -2.58 -0.02 -5.17
C ILE A 94 -2.29 0.70 -6.47
N TYR A 95 -2.86 1.88 -6.64
CA TYR A 95 -2.65 2.72 -7.82
C TYR A 95 -2.38 4.16 -7.38
N TYR A 96 -1.28 4.74 -7.88
CA TYR A 96 -0.89 6.11 -7.58
C TYR A 96 -1.26 7.04 -8.73
N TYR A 97 -1.77 8.23 -8.40
CA TYR A 97 -2.13 9.27 -9.37
C TYR A 97 -1.17 10.44 -9.22
N THR A 98 -0.31 10.62 -10.24
CA THR A 98 0.68 11.69 -10.26
C THR A 98 0.01 13.02 -10.62
N PRO A 99 0.26 14.11 -9.86
CA PRO A 99 -0.25 15.44 -10.23
C PRO A 99 0.34 15.93 -11.56
N ASP A 100 -0.42 16.76 -12.29
CA ASP A 100 -0.02 17.25 -13.60
C ASP A 100 1.29 18.03 -13.56
N ASP A 101 1.52 18.86 -12.54
CA ASP A 101 2.76 19.62 -12.41
C ASP A 101 3.97 18.71 -12.22
N ILE A 102 3.81 17.61 -11.51
CA ILE A 102 4.85 16.61 -11.35
C ILE A 102 5.10 15.87 -12.67
N ILE A 103 4.04 15.47 -13.36
CA ILE A 103 4.17 14.84 -14.70
C ILE A 103 4.98 15.74 -15.63
N ASN A 104 4.67 17.04 -15.63
CA ASN A 104 5.34 18.00 -16.51
C ASN A 104 6.80 18.21 -16.13
N SER A 105 7.18 18.06 -14.87
CA SER A 105 8.55 18.31 -14.43
C SER A 105 9.42 17.04 -14.41
N SER A 106 8.87 15.90 -14.03
CA SER A 106 9.66 14.67 -13.85
C SER A 106 9.00 13.41 -14.41
N GLY A 107 7.78 13.52 -14.95
CA GLY A 107 7.07 12.39 -15.52
C GLY A 107 6.15 11.69 -14.52
N TYR A 108 5.60 10.57 -14.95
CA TYR A 108 4.72 9.77 -14.11
C TYR A 108 5.50 9.06 -13.01
N HIS A 109 4.85 8.94 -11.84
CA HIS A 109 5.34 8.14 -10.72
C HIS A 109 4.34 7.03 -10.44
N TYR A 110 4.79 5.96 -9.81
CA TYR A 110 4.01 4.74 -9.63
C TYR A 110 4.16 4.23 -8.22
N ALA A 111 3.11 3.57 -7.72
CA ALA A 111 3.22 2.84 -6.46
C ALA A 111 3.96 1.53 -6.71
N PHE A 112 5.00 1.29 -5.92
CA PHE A 112 5.71 0.01 -5.88
C PHE A 112 5.48 -0.60 -4.51
N TYR A 113 4.99 -1.82 -4.47
CA TYR A 113 4.61 -2.44 -3.21
C TYR A 113 4.80 -3.94 -3.26
N ARG A 114 5.02 -4.50 -2.11
CA ARG A 114 5.15 -5.95 -1.95
C ARG A 114 4.57 -6.37 -0.62
N VAL A 115 4.11 -7.62 -0.55
CA VAL A 115 3.53 -8.20 0.65
C VAL A 115 4.25 -9.50 0.97
N SER A 116 4.24 -9.88 2.24
CA SER A 116 4.80 -11.14 2.71
C SER A 116 3.68 -12.02 3.24
N PRO A 117 3.57 -13.27 2.78
CA PRO A 117 2.66 -14.20 3.44
C PRO A 117 3.15 -14.47 4.87
N VAL A 118 2.22 -14.87 5.73
CA VAL A 118 2.48 -15.06 7.16
C VAL A 118 3.69 -15.98 7.36
N ASN A 119 4.66 -15.49 8.13
CA ASN A 119 5.90 -16.21 8.48
C ASN A 119 6.78 -16.58 7.30
N ARG A 120 6.68 -15.84 6.18
CA ARG A 120 7.50 -16.10 4.99
C ARG A 120 8.17 -14.81 4.51
N GLY A 121 8.94 -14.92 3.44
CA GLY A 121 9.57 -13.76 2.82
C GLY A 121 8.64 -13.05 1.84
N TYR A 122 9.02 -11.85 1.45
CA TYR A 122 8.24 -11.05 0.52
C TYR A 122 8.15 -11.67 -0.86
N TYR A 123 6.99 -11.52 -1.49
CA TYR A 123 6.86 -11.69 -2.93
C TYR A 123 7.55 -10.56 -3.68
N SER A 124 7.64 -10.68 -5.00
CA SER A 124 8.19 -9.65 -5.87
C SER A 124 7.38 -8.38 -5.81
N LEU A 125 8.02 -7.25 -6.15
CA LEU A 125 7.35 -5.96 -6.21
C LEU A 125 6.28 -5.94 -7.31
N GLN A 126 5.16 -5.31 -7.00
CA GLN A 126 4.11 -4.97 -7.95
C GLN A 126 4.19 -3.46 -8.21
N LYS A 127 4.01 -3.04 -9.47
CA LYS A 127 3.97 -1.64 -9.89
C LYS A 127 2.54 -1.28 -10.24
N ASP A 128 1.91 -0.38 -9.48
CA ASP A 128 0.50 -0.04 -9.66
C ASP A 128 -0.33 -1.30 -9.91
N ASN A 129 -1.16 -1.31 -10.95
CA ASN A 129 -1.93 -2.47 -11.34
C ASN A 129 -1.44 -3.08 -12.66
N TYR A 130 -0.15 -2.95 -12.95
CA TYR A 130 0.45 -3.46 -14.18
C TYR A 130 0.43 -4.99 -14.20
N THR A 131 0.26 -5.54 -15.40
CA THR A 131 0.21 -6.99 -15.60
C THR A 131 1.30 -7.50 -16.53
N ASP A 132 2.24 -6.65 -16.93
CA ASP A 132 3.39 -7.05 -17.75
C ASP A 132 4.57 -7.46 -16.87
N ASN A 133 5.61 -8.00 -17.47
CA ASN A 133 6.85 -8.40 -16.81
C ASN A 133 6.63 -9.37 -15.63
N GLY A 134 5.64 -10.25 -15.75
CA GLY A 134 5.35 -11.25 -14.72
C GLY A 134 4.57 -10.73 -13.53
N MET A 135 4.05 -9.50 -13.61
CA MET A 135 3.19 -8.94 -12.57
C MET A 135 1.74 -9.34 -12.79
N ASP A 136 0.99 -9.47 -11.70
CA ASP A 136 -0.39 -9.94 -11.70
C ASP A 136 -1.43 -8.82 -11.62
N GLY A 137 -1.00 -7.57 -11.47
CA GLY A 137 -1.89 -6.45 -11.23
C GLY A 137 -2.14 -6.17 -9.76
N TYR A 138 -1.62 -6.99 -8.87
CA TYR A 138 -1.74 -6.85 -7.42
C TYR A 138 -0.62 -7.63 -6.75
N ALA A 139 -0.36 -7.33 -5.48
CA ALA A 139 0.61 -8.06 -4.67
C ALA A 139 -0.11 -9.10 -3.81
N GLY A 140 0.40 -10.32 -3.80
CA GLY A 140 -0.15 -11.40 -2.99
C GLY A 140 -0.62 -12.58 -3.81
N ILE A 141 -1.04 -13.63 -3.12
CA ILE A 141 -1.59 -14.86 -3.72
C ILE A 141 -2.85 -15.22 -2.95
N PHE A 142 -3.96 -15.35 -3.66
CA PHE A 142 -5.23 -15.67 -3.03
C PHE A 142 -5.12 -16.94 -2.19
N GLY A 143 -5.61 -16.87 -0.97
CA GLY A 143 -5.56 -17.96 -0.01
C GLY A 143 -4.33 -17.96 0.89
N HIS A 144 -3.38 -17.07 0.66
CA HIS A 144 -2.17 -16.95 1.48
C HIS A 144 -2.21 -15.61 2.21
N PHE A 145 -2.65 -15.62 3.47
CA PHE A 145 -2.80 -14.40 4.27
C PHE A 145 -1.45 -13.72 4.47
N ILE A 146 -1.47 -12.38 4.49
CA ILE A 146 -0.25 -11.58 4.61
C ILE A 146 -0.08 -11.04 6.02
N ASP A 147 1.17 -10.84 6.43
CA ASP A 147 1.50 -10.25 7.74
C ASP A 147 2.30 -8.96 7.63
N ARG A 148 2.85 -8.61 6.46
CA ARG A 148 3.66 -7.40 6.29
C ARG A 148 3.48 -6.83 4.88
N ILE A 149 3.60 -5.50 4.79
CA ILE A 149 3.54 -4.78 3.51
C ILE A 149 4.56 -3.65 3.51
N GLN A 150 5.18 -3.42 2.36
CA GLN A 150 6.00 -2.24 2.10
C GLN A 150 5.50 -1.55 0.84
N ILE A 151 5.45 -0.22 0.89
CA ILE A 151 4.96 0.62 -0.20
C ILE A 151 5.91 1.80 -0.37
N ASP A 152 6.27 2.13 -1.63
CA ASP A 152 6.91 3.41 -1.91
C ASP A 152 6.44 3.92 -3.28
N ILE A 153 6.66 5.21 -3.53
CA ILE A 153 6.31 5.87 -4.79
C ILE A 153 7.59 6.19 -5.53
N ARG A 154 7.70 5.70 -6.77
CA ARG A 154 8.89 5.91 -7.60
C ARG A 154 8.56 6.51 -8.95
#